data_6d9bb6bffe2433d4b9cee004272a44a1
#
_entry.id   6d9bb6bffe2433d4b9cee004272a44a1
#
_cell.length_a   1.000
_cell.length_b   1.000
_cell.length_c   1.000
_cell.angle_alpha   90.00
_cell.angle_beta   90.00
_cell.angle_gamma   90.00
#
_symmetry.space_group_name_H-M   'P 1'
#
loop_
_entity.id
_entity.type
_entity.pdbx_description
1 polymer ?
#
loop_
_entity_poly.entity_id
_entity_poly.type
_entity_poly.pdbx_seq_one_letter_code
_entity_poly.pdbx_strand_id
1 'polypeptide(L)'
;MDKASLFIRECKFSFDAVPADSYLHSIKALRSLEKLTFENPVTFFVSENGSGKSTLIESLAVAYGFNAEGGTLNYHFSTFAEDYALASASHIVKGIHRPQAGYFFRAESFFNVATAAERYGKKYGGKLLHRQSHGESSLSFFQEFSSRRGIYLMDEPEAALSPQRQLTLLLVIAEMAKTGSQFIIATHSPLIVQEIPKKYV
;
A
#
# COMPACT_ATOMS: atom_id res chain seq x y z
N MET A 1 18.72 -7.31 4.93
CA MET A 1 18.41 -7.32 3.48
C MET A 1 19.20 -6.18 2.86
N ASP A 2 19.82 -6.36 1.70
CA ASP A 2 20.57 -5.29 1.05
C ASP A 2 19.59 -4.24 0.51
N LYS A 3 19.87 -2.94 0.70
CA LYS A 3 19.07 -1.81 0.13
C LYS A 3 18.85 -1.95 -1.38
N ALA A 4 19.77 -2.64 -2.08
CA ALA A 4 19.64 -2.92 -3.51
C ALA A 4 18.48 -3.86 -3.86
N SER A 5 17.92 -4.57 -2.89
CA SER A 5 16.84 -5.54 -3.11
C SER A 5 15.42 -4.98 -2.98
N LEU A 6 15.27 -3.72 -2.54
CA LEU A 6 13.97 -3.04 -2.45
C LEU A 6 13.44 -2.64 -3.83
N PHE A 7 12.12 -2.69 -4.01
CA PHE A 7 11.45 -2.33 -5.26
C PHE A 7 11.26 -0.81 -5.42
N ILE A 8 11.00 -0.10 -4.31
CA ILE A 8 11.07 1.36 -4.21
C ILE A 8 12.23 1.67 -3.26
N ARG A 9 13.19 2.45 -3.73
CA ARG A 9 14.34 2.91 -2.95
C ARG A 9 14.16 4.33 -2.45
N GLU A 10 13.57 5.17 -3.28
CA GLU A 10 13.40 6.59 -3.01
C GLU A 10 12.17 7.11 -3.75
N CYS A 11 11.51 8.11 -3.19
CA CYS A 11 10.55 8.93 -3.89
C CYS A 11 10.92 10.40 -3.67
N LYS A 12 11.02 11.18 -4.75
CA LYS A 12 11.23 12.62 -4.72
C LYS A 12 9.93 13.32 -5.07
N PHE A 13 9.66 14.42 -4.39
CA PHE A 13 8.44 15.20 -4.57
C PHE A 13 8.82 16.60 -5.05
N SER A 14 8.22 17.03 -6.17
CA SER A 14 8.37 18.36 -6.73
C SER A 14 7.10 19.16 -6.44
N PHE A 15 6.94 19.60 -5.19
CA PHE A 15 5.67 20.20 -4.73
C PHE A 15 5.32 21.48 -5.48
N ASP A 16 6.30 22.16 -6.09
CA ASP A 16 6.08 23.32 -6.98
C ASP A 16 5.31 22.94 -8.26
N ALA A 17 5.27 21.66 -8.62
CA ALA A 17 4.49 21.17 -9.76
C ALA A 17 3.01 20.89 -9.39
N VAL A 18 2.65 20.96 -8.11
CA VAL A 18 1.26 20.79 -7.64
C VAL A 18 0.47 22.08 -7.95
N PRO A 19 -0.73 21.98 -8.57
CA PRO A 19 -1.57 23.16 -8.85
C PRO A 19 -1.79 24.04 -7.60
N ALA A 20 -1.71 25.35 -7.75
CA ALA A 20 -1.74 26.30 -6.64
C ALA A 20 -3.08 26.30 -5.87
N ASP A 21 -4.16 25.88 -6.52
CA ASP A 21 -5.51 25.74 -5.96
C ASP A 21 -5.76 24.35 -5.33
N SER A 22 -4.77 23.44 -5.37
CA SER A 22 -4.91 22.11 -4.80
C SER A 22 -5.00 22.14 -3.27
N TYR A 23 -5.91 21.34 -2.72
CA TYR A 23 -6.05 21.12 -1.27
C TYR A 23 -4.76 20.60 -0.60
N LEU A 24 -3.86 19.99 -1.39
CA LEU A 24 -2.58 19.48 -0.92
C LEU A 24 -1.72 20.53 -0.24
N HIS A 25 -1.86 21.82 -0.63
CA HIS A 25 -1.16 22.94 0.01
C HIS A 25 -1.57 23.16 1.46
N SER A 26 -2.76 22.70 1.88
CA SER A 26 -3.22 22.78 3.27
C SER A 26 -2.59 21.73 4.17
N ILE A 27 -2.04 20.63 3.59
CA ILE A 27 -1.43 19.52 4.33
C ILE A 27 0.05 19.82 4.56
N LYS A 28 0.38 20.38 5.73
CA LYS A 28 1.75 20.83 6.06
C LYS A 28 2.80 19.72 5.90
N ALA A 29 2.50 18.49 6.30
CA ALA A 29 3.42 17.36 6.22
C ALA A 29 3.80 17.03 4.78
N LEU A 30 2.86 17.11 3.84
CA LEU A 30 3.13 16.83 2.42
C LEU A 30 3.88 18.00 1.77
N ARG A 31 3.50 19.24 2.11
CA ARG A 31 4.11 20.45 1.55
C ARG A 31 5.62 20.55 1.84
N SER A 32 6.06 20.07 3.00
CA SER A 32 7.47 20.07 3.40
C SER A 32 8.24 18.82 2.96
N LEU A 33 7.57 17.88 2.28
CA LEU A 33 8.15 16.61 1.90
C LEU A 33 8.87 16.71 0.56
N GLU A 34 10.20 16.74 0.59
CA GLU A 34 11.02 16.78 -0.62
C GLU A 34 11.41 15.36 -1.07
N LYS A 35 11.66 14.47 -0.11
CA LYS A 35 12.17 13.13 -0.39
C LYS A 35 11.81 12.13 0.69
N LEU A 36 11.47 10.90 0.27
CA LEU A 36 11.40 9.70 1.12
C LEU A 36 12.46 8.70 0.67
N THR A 37 13.20 8.14 1.61
CA THR A 37 14.16 7.06 1.38
C THR A 37 13.70 5.81 2.12
N PHE A 38 13.63 4.69 1.41
CA PHE A 38 13.25 3.40 1.97
C PHE A 38 14.52 2.59 2.22
N GLU A 39 14.70 2.16 3.46
CA GLU A 39 15.90 1.43 3.87
C GLU A 39 15.59 -0.01 4.28
N ASN A 40 14.36 -0.26 4.69
CA ASN A 40 13.91 -1.53 5.23
C ASN A 40 12.76 -2.14 4.40
N PRO A 41 12.56 -3.45 4.48
CA PRO A 41 11.46 -4.13 3.79
C PRO A 41 10.07 -3.67 4.21
N VAL A 42 9.92 -3.17 5.44
CA VAL A 42 8.66 -2.65 5.95
C VAL A 42 8.85 -1.20 6.37
N THR A 43 7.98 -0.32 5.89
CA THR A 43 7.95 1.10 6.26
C THR A 43 6.54 1.46 6.70
N PHE A 44 6.42 2.12 7.86
CA PHE A 44 5.16 2.63 8.37
C PHE A 44 5.06 4.14 8.25
N PHE A 45 3.91 4.62 7.76
CA PHE A 45 3.48 6.00 7.93
C PHE A 45 2.46 6.05 9.06
N VAL A 46 2.85 6.65 10.18
CA VAL A 46 2.05 6.70 11.40
C VAL A 46 1.77 8.14 11.77
N SER A 47 0.51 8.50 11.87
CA SER A 47 0.07 9.82 12.34
C SER A 47 -1.44 9.82 12.56
N GLU A 48 -1.98 10.91 13.09
CA GLU A 48 -3.42 11.11 13.27
C GLU A 48 -4.17 11.19 11.93
N ASN A 49 -5.50 11.04 12.00
CA ASN A 49 -6.38 11.17 10.84
C ASN A 49 -6.28 12.59 10.26
N GLY A 50 -6.40 12.72 8.93
CA GLY A 50 -6.28 14.00 8.23
C GLY A 50 -4.86 14.52 8.03
N SER A 51 -3.83 13.81 8.45
CA SER A 51 -2.42 14.21 8.31
C SER A 51 -1.85 14.05 6.90
N GLY A 52 -2.58 13.40 5.97
CA GLY A 52 -2.15 13.15 4.60
C GLY A 52 -1.52 11.79 4.34
N LYS A 53 -1.60 10.82 5.29
CA LYS A 53 -1.08 9.45 5.11
C LYS A 53 -1.66 8.75 3.88
N SER A 54 -2.99 8.74 3.77
CA SER A 54 -3.69 8.08 2.65
C SER A 54 -3.34 8.74 1.32
N THR A 55 -3.29 10.08 1.29
CA THR A 55 -2.85 10.84 0.11
C THR A 55 -1.40 10.49 -0.29
N LEU A 56 -0.51 10.36 0.70
CA LEU A 56 0.89 10.02 0.45
C LEU A 56 1.03 8.60 -0.11
N ILE A 57 0.40 7.62 0.52
CA ILE A 57 0.52 6.22 0.07
C ILE A 57 -0.16 6.01 -1.29
N GLU A 58 -1.27 6.70 -1.55
CA GLU A 58 -1.94 6.72 -2.84
C GLU A 58 -1.04 7.33 -3.92
N SER A 59 -0.39 8.48 -3.64
CA SER A 59 0.53 9.09 -4.59
C SER A 59 1.71 8.18 -4.93
N LEU A 60 2.27 7.47 -3.94
CA LEU A 60 3.31 6.46 -4.16
C LEU A 60 2.81 5.30 -5.01
N ALA A 61 1.58 4.82 -4.75
CA ALA A 61 0.98 3.73 -5.49
C ALA A 61 0.75 4.10 -6.97
N VAL A 62 0.14 5.24 -7.23
CA VAL A 62 -0.13 5.73 -8.58
C VAL A 62 1.18 6.02 -9.33
N ALA A 63 2.14 6.70 -8.71
CA ALA A 63 3.45 6.97 -9.31
C ALA A 63 4.25 5.69 -9.59
N TYR A 64 4.04 4.61 -8.83
CA TYR A 64 4.64 3.30 -9.10
C TYR A 64 3.98 2.59 -10.27
N GLY A 65 2.68 2.81 -10.52
CA GLY A 65 1.90 2.22 -11.60
C GLY A 65 0.70 1.38 -11.14
N PHE A 66 0.25 1.54 -9.89
CA PHE A 66 -1.01 0.96 -9.42
C PHE A 66 -2.20 1.85 -9.81
N ASN A 67 -3.39 1.26 -9.78
CA ASN A 67 -4.63 2.02 -9.83
C ASN A 67 -4.86 2.72 -8.47
N ALA A 68 -5.37 3.95 -8.49
CA ALA A 68 -5.65 4.72 -7.29
C ALA A 68 -6.70 4.07 -6.37
N GLU A 69 -7.66 3.35 -6.94
CA GLU A 69 -8.65 2.59 -6.17
C GLU A 69 -8.07 1.30 -5.54
N GLY A 70 -6.83 0.95 -5.87
CA GLY A 70 -6.18 -0.26 -5.40
C GLY A 70 -6.21 -1.40 -6.43
N GLY A 71 -5.73 -2.56 -6.01
CA GLY A 71 -5.65 -3.75 -6.84
C GLY A 71 -4.22 -4.11 -7.26
N THR A 72 -4.11 -5.05 -8.19
CA THR A 72 -2.81 -5.51 -8.69
C THR A 72 -2.24 -4.57 -9.75
N LEU A 73 -0.93 -4.61 -9.98
CA LEU A 73 -0.24 -3.83 -11.03
C LEU A 73 -0.80 -4.03 -12.45
N ASN A 74 -1.53 -5.10 -12.70
CA ASN A 74 -2.06 -5.45 -14.01
C ASN A 74 -3.50 -4.94 -14.24
N TYR A 75 -4.11 -4.31 -13.25
CA TYR A 75 -5.46 -3.76 -13.37
C TYR A 75 -5.39 -2.25 -13.58
N HIS A 76 -5.74 -1.83 -14.79
CA HIS A 76 -5.93 -0.42 -15.13
C HIS A 76 -7.42 -0.20 -15.40
N PHE A 77 -8.17 0.21 -14.40
CA PHE A 77 -9.50 0.78 -14.58
C PHE A 77 -9.56 2.09 -13.79
N SER A 78 -10.13 3.09 -14.40
CA SER A 78 -10.38 4.39 -13.76
C SER A 78 -11.88 4.60 -13.73
N THR A 79 -12.43 4.74 -12.54
CA THR A 79 -13.86 5.04 -12.35
C THR A 79 -14.13 6.55 -12.33
N PHE A 80 -13.10 7.34 -12.00
CA PHE A 80 -13.18 8.80 -11.96
C PHE A 80 -11.85 9.42 -12.45
N ALA A 81 -11.95 10.59 -13.10
CA ALA A 81 -10.82 11.46 -13.38
C ALA A 81 -10.49 12.24 -12.10
N GLU A 82 -9.81 11.59 -11.15
CA GLU A 82 -9.31 12.28 -9.96
C GLU A 82 -8.01 12.99 -10.29
N ASP A 83 -7.81 14.13 -9.63
CA ASP A 83 -6.59 14.92 -9.76
C ASP A 83 -5.47 14.29 -8.93
N TYR A 84 -4.65 13.47 -9.58
CA TYR A 84 -3.47 12.84 -8.96
C TYR A 84 -2.26 13.79 -8.93
N ALA A 85 -2.49 15.04 -8.56
CA ALA A 85 -1.48 16.11 -8.61
C ALA A 85 -0.20 15.71 -7.87
N LEU A 86 -0.31 15.11 -6.67
CA LEU A 86 0.87 14.68 -5.91
C LEU A 86 1.58 13.49 -6.59
N ALA A 87 0.85 12.55 -7.15
CA ALA A 87 1.45 11.43 -7.89
C ALA A 87 2.19 11.91 -9.15
N SER A 88 1.61 12.87 -9.86
CA SER A 88 2.24 13.49 -11.03
C SER A 88 3.49 14.31 -10.66
N ALA A 89 3.51 14.89 -9.45
CA ALA A 89 4.64 15.61 -8.89
C ALA A 89 5.66 14.69 -8.20
N SER A 90 5.45 13.36 -8.22
CA SER A 90 6.28 12.35 -7.56
C SER A 90 7.17 11.62 -8.56
N HIS A 91 8.44 11.43 -8.20
CA HIS A 91 9.40 10.64 -8.97
C HIS A 91 9.93 9.47 -8.16
N ILE A 92 9.59 8.23 -8.57
CA ILE A 92 10.01 7.01 -7.89
C ILE A 92 11.33 6.50 -8.46
N VAL A 93 12.31 6.34 -7.58
CA VAL A 93 13.55 5.61 -7.87
C VAL A 93 13.34 4.14 -7.53
N LYS A 94 13.15 3.33 -8.58
CA LYS A 94 12.94 1.89 -8.44
C LYS A 94 14.26 1.16 -8.15
N GLY A 95 14.14 -0.01 -7.50
CA GLY A 95 15.25 -0.95 -7.35
C GLY A 95 15.59 -1.66 -8.65
N ILE A 96 16.66 -2.47 -8.60
CA ILE A 96 17.18 -3.22 -9.77
C ILE A 96 16.31 -4.43 -10.14
N HIS A 97 15.52 -4.95 -9.20
CA HIS A 97 14.68 -6.11 -9.42
C HIS A 97 13.23 -5.70 -9.71
N ARG A 98 12.56 -6.47 -10.56
CA ARG A 98 11.11 -6.33 -10.76
C ARG A 98 10.36 -7.21 -9.76
N PRO A 99 9.25 -6.73 -9.17
CA PRO A 99 8.42 -7.56 -8.31
C PRO A 99 7.70 -8.63 -9.13
N GLN A 100 7.55 -9.83 -8.56
CA GLN A 100 6.76 -10.91 -9.14
C GLN A 100 5.25 -10.71 -8.91
N ALA A 101 4.92 -9.94 -7.86
CA ALA A 101 3.57 -9.53 -7.53
C ALA A 101 3.58 -8.09 -7.01
N GLY A 102 2.43 -7.43 -7.07
CA GLY A 102 2.26 -6.13 -6.47
C GLY A 102 0.79 -5.90 -6.20
N TYR A 103 0.51 -5.28 -5.06
CA TYR A 103 -0.83 -4.93 -4.67
C TYR A 103 -0.87 -3.62 -3.89
N PHE A 104 -1.84 -2.78 -4.26
CA PHE A 104 -2.23 -1.64 -3.47
C PHE A 104 -3.56 -1.94 -2.77
N PHE A 105 -3.52 -2.07 -1.45
CA PHE A 105 -4.68 -2.31 -0.60
C PHE A 105 -5.18 -0.98 -0.04
N ARG A 106 -6.48 -0.71 -0.24
CA ARG A 106 -7.21 0.37 0.43
C ARG A 106 -8.43 -0.22 1.11
N ALA A 107 -8.60 0.02 2.40
CA ALA A 107 -9.74 -0.50 3.14
C ALA A 107 -11.07 -0.01 2.55
N GLU A 108 -11.13 1.25 2.12
CA GLU A 108 -12.34 1.88 1.56
C GLU A 108 -12.80 1.25 0.24
N SER A 109 -11.87 0.91 -0.65
CA SER A 109 -12.18 0.40 -2.00
C SER A 109 -12.01 -1.11 -2.15
N PHE A 110 -11.56 -1.80 -1.11
CA PHE A 110 -11.26 -3.25 -1.18
C PHE A 110 -12.41 -4.09 -1.76
N PHE A 111 -13.66 -3.80 -1.35
CA PHE A 111 -14.84 -4.53 -1.85
C PHE A 111 -15.15 -4.25 -3.31
N ASN A 112 -14.90 -3.04 -3.79
CA ASN A 112 -15.09 -2.68 -5.20
C ASN A 112 -14.08 -3.44 -6.07
N VAL A 113 -12.82 -3.47 -5.62
CA VAL A 113 -11.74 -4.21 -6.27
C VAL A 113 -11.99 -5.71 -6.24
N ALA A 114 -12.46 -6.24 -5.11
CA ALA A 114 -12.84 -7.64 -4.96
C ALA A 114 -13.97 -8.03 -5.92
N THR A 115 -15.01 -7.20 -6.01
CA THR A 115 -16.13 -7.40 -6.96
C THR A 115 -15.64 -7.42 -8.41
N ALA A 116 -14.77 -6.48 -8.78
CA ALA A 116 -14.20 -6.44 -10.10
C ALA A 116 -13.37 -7.71 -10.40
N ALA A 117 -12.53 -8.14 -9.44
CA ALA A 117 -11.71 -9.34 -9.59
C ALA A 117 -12.56 -10.62 -9.75
N GLU A 118 -13.67 -10.74 -9.04
CA GLU A 118 -14.60 -11.87 -9.15
C GLU A 118 -15.29 -11.92 -10.52
N ARG A 119 -15.63 -10.79 -11.12
CA ARG A 119 -16.16 -10.71 -12.50
C ARG A 119 -15.18 -11.31 -13.53
N TYR A 120 -13.89 -11.24 -13.26
CA TYR A 120 -12.85 -11.89 -14.07
C TYR A 120 -12.55 -13.34 -13.66
N GLY A 121 -13.42 -13.96 -12.86
CA GLY A 121 -13.34 -15.37 -12.48
C GLY A 121 -12.28 -15.71 -11.45
N LYS A 122 -11.69 -14.73 -10.76
CA LYS A 122 -10.70 -14.98 -9.71
C LYS A 122 -11.38 -15.34 -8.40
N LYS A 123 -10.90 -16.44 -7.79
CA LYS A 123 -11.27 -16.88 -6.44
C LYS A 123 -10.05 -16.74 -5.56
N TYR A 124 -10.20 -16.18 -4.36
CA TYR A 124 -9.14 -16.02 -3.37
C TYR A 124 -9.35 -17.03 -2.23
N GLY A 125 -8.31 -17.83 -1.92
CA GLY A 125 -8.44 -18.91 -0.96
C GLY A 125 -9.49 -19.97 -1.34
N GLY A 126 -9.78 -20.14 -2.65
CA GLY A 126 -10.78 -21.10 -3.16
C GLY A 126 -12.24 -20.69 -2.97
N LYS A 127 -12.51 -19.53 -2.34
CA LYS A 127 -13.86 -19.00 -2.08
C LYS A 127 -14.02 -17.63 -2.71
N LEU A 128 -15.27 -17.26 -2.99
CA LEU A 128 -15.62 -15.90 -3.39
C LEU A 128 -15.46 -14.98 -2.16
N LEU A 129 -14.82 -13.82 -2.34
CA LEU A 129 -14.57 -12.86 -1.25
C LEU A 129 -15.86 -12.37 -0.60
N HIS A 130 -16.92 -12.19 -1.38
CA HIS A 130 -18.26 -11.79 -0.88
C HIS A 130 -18.95 -12.83 0.02
N ARG A 131 -18.49 -14.07 0.04
CA ARG A 131 -19.02 -15.12 0.94
C ARG A 131 -18.24 -15.25 2.25
N GLN A 132 -17.31 -14.36 2.49
CA GLN A 132 -16.48 -14.29 3.70
C GLN A 132 -16.82 -13.02 4.46
N SER A 133 -16.54 -12.98 5.78
CA SER A 133 -16.57 -11.73 6.52
C SER A 133 -15.47 -10.79 6.00
N HIS A 134 -15.63 -9.47 6.17
CA HIS A 134 -14.67 -8.46 5.73
C HIS A 134 -13.22 -8.79 6.12
N GLY A 135 -13.00 -9.17 7.37
CA GLY A 135 -11.69 -9.53 7.86
C GLY A 135 -11.16 -10.88 7.35
N GLU A 136 -12.02 -11.84 7.01
CA GLU A 136 -11.62 -13.11 6.38
C GLU A 136 -11.20 -12.92 4.94
N SER A 137 -11.95 -12.10 4.21
CA SER A 137 -11.64 -11.75 2.81
C SER A 137 -10.28 -11.10 2.68
N SER A 138 -9.97 -10.13 3.56
CA SER A 138 -8.68 -9.43 3.55
C SER A 138 -7.51 -10.39 3.85
N LEU A 139 -7.63 -11.24 4.87
CA LEU A 139 -6.57 -12.20 5.20
C LEU A 139 -6.38 -13.28 4.14
N SER A 140 -7.48 -13.85 3.60
CA SER A 140 -7.42 -14.83 2.51
C SER A 140 -6.74 -14.24 1.27
N PHE A 141 -6.99 -12.96 1.00
CA PHE A 141 -6.35 -12.22 -0.07
C PHE A 141 -4.83 -12.13 0.15
N PHE A 142 -4.35 -11.69 1.32
CA PHE A 142 -2.92 -11.60 1.60
C PHE A 142 -2.22 -12.96 1.57
N GLN A 143 -2.88 -14.03 2.02
CA GLN A 143 -2.34 -15.38 1.97
C GLN A 143 -2.10 -15.88 0.53
N GLU A 144 -2.95 -15.51 -0.42
CA GLU A 144 -2.77 -15.86 -1.84
C GLU A 144 -1.47 -15.28 -2.43
N PHE A 145 -1.06 -14.10 -1.96
CA PHE A 145 0.17 -13.45 -2.42
C PHE A 145 1.42 -13.79 -1.58
N SER A 146 1.26 -14.53 -0.47
CA SER A 146 2.35 -14.81 0.48
C SER A 146 3.53 -15.58 -0.11
N SER A 147 3.31 -16.35 -1.17
CA SER A 147 4.35 -17.13 -1.86
C SER A 147 5.17 -16.34 -2.90
N ARG A 148 4.80 -15.09 -3.18
CA ARG A 148 5.41 -14.29 -4.26
C ARG A 148 6.16 -13.09 -3.69
N ARG A 149 7.42 -12.96 -4.07
CA ARG A 149 8.20 -11.76 -3.75
C ARG A 149 7.62 -10.54 -4.48
N GLY A 150 7.16 -9.55 -3.72
CA GLY A 150 6.40 -8.44 -4.28
C GLY A 150 6.50 -7.14 -3.52
N ILE A 151 5.80 -6.12 -4.07
CA ILE A 151 5.61 -4.83 -3.44
C ILE A 151 4.15 -4.65 -3.04
N TYR A 152 3.95 -4.25 -1.79
CA TYR A 152 2.64 -4.12 -1.18
C TYR A 152 2.51 -2.74 -0.52
N LEU A 153 1.60 -1.93 -1.03
CA LEU A 153 1.21 -0.67 -0.40
C LEU A 153 -0.12 -0.91 0.29
N MET A 154 -0.27 -0.45 1.52
CA MET A 154 -1.47 -0.71 2.31
C MET A 154 -1.94 0.56 3.01
N ASP A 155 -3.18 0.96 2.74
CA ASP A 155 -3.84 2.08 3.40
C ASP A 155 -4.87 1.53 4.38
N GLU A 156 -4.61 1.75 5.68
CA GLU A 156 -5.42 1.32 6.82
C GLU A 156 -5.84 -0.17 6.78
N PRO A 157 -4.89 -1.11 6.62
CA PRO A 157 -5.25 -2.53 6.49
C PRO A 157 -5.96 -3.10 7.72
N GLU A 158 -5.88 -2.41 8.85
CA GLU A 158 -6.56 -2.76 10.11
C GLU A 158 -8.04 -2.42 10.15
N ALA A 159 -8.55 -1.52 9.32
CA ALA A 159 -9.88 -0.93 9.47
C ALA A 159 -11.04 -1.96 9.54
N ALA A 160 -10.85 -3.13 8.91
CA ALA A 160 -11.85 -4.21 8.93
C ALA A 160 -11.39 -5.44 9.76
N LEU A 161 -10.29 -5.34 10.53
CA LEU A 161 -9.69 -6.48 11.22
C LEU A 161 -9.88 -6.40 12.73
N SER A 162 -10.32 -7.52 13.35
CA SER A 162 -10.24 -7.69 14.79
C SER A 162 -8.76 -7.70 15.24
N PRO A 163 -8.46 -7.41 16.52
CA PRO A 163 -7.09 -7.42 17.04
C PRO A 163 -6.33 -8.73 16.74
N GLN A 164 -6.96 -9.89 16.88
CA GLN A 164 -6.34 -11.17 16.54
C GLN A 164 -5.98 -11.28 15.06
N ARG A 165 -6.84 -10.76 14.18
CA ARG A 165 -6.59 -10.75 12.73
C ARG A 165 -5.51 -9.74 12.34
N GLN A 166 -5.38 -8.62 13.05
CA GLN A 166 -4.26 -7.71 12.90
C GLN A 166 -2.94 -8.40 13.22
N LEU A 167 -2.85 -9.19 14.31
CA LEU A 167 -1.68 -9.99 14.63
C LEU A 167 -1.38 -11.03 13.53
N THR A 168 -2.41 -11.68 12.99
CA THR A 168 -2.22 -12.63 11.88
C THR A 168 -1.67 -11.94 10.63
N LEU A 169 -2.18 -10.76 10.29
CA LEU A 169 -1.66 -9.94 9.19
C LEU A 169 -0.19 -9.60 9.39
N LEU A 170 0.20 -9.21 10.61
CA LEU A 170 1.59 -8.88 10.94
C LEU A 170 2.54 -10.07 10.77
N LEU A 171 2.11 -11.27 11.16
CA LEU A 171 2.89 -12.50 10.93
C LEU A 171 3.08 -12.75 9.43
N VAL A 172 2.04 -12.59 8.62
CA VAL A 172 2.14 -12.73 7.16
C VAL A 172 3.10 -11.70 6.57
N ILE A 173 2.99 -10.42 6.97
CA ILE A 173 3.89 -9.35 6.52
C ILE A 173 5.34 -9.69 6.90
N ALA A 174 5.59 -10.10 8.14
CA ALA A 174 6.93 -10.44 8.62
C ALA A 174 7.55 -11.61 7.82
N GLU A 175 6.78 -12.66 7.53
CA GLU A 175 7.25 -13.79 6.74
C GLU A 175 7.54 -13.38 5.28
N MET A 176 6.66 -12.60 4.67
CA MET A 176 6.86 -12.10 3.31
C MET A 176 8.04 -11.12 3.22
N ALA A 177 8.27 -10.31 4.25
CA ALA A 177 9.44 -9.42 4.33
C ALA A 177 10.75 -10.22 4.40
N LYS A 178 10.80 -11.35 5.13
CA LYS A 178 11.96 -12.26 5.17
C LYS A 178 12.29 -12.82 3.78
N THR A 179 11.28 -13.10 2.97
CA THR A 179 11.45 -13.63 1.61
C THR A 179 11.71 -12.56 0.55
N GLY A 180 11.84 -11.30 0.98
CA GLY A 180 12.25 -10.20 0.13
C GLY A 180 11.12 -9.35 -0.45
N SER A 181 9.92 -9.46 0.07
CA SER A 181 8.84 -8.53 -0.25
C SER A 181 9.04 -7.19 0.46
N GLN A 182 8.53 -6.12 -0.15
CA GLN A 182 8.54 -4.77 0.42
C GLN A 182 7.12 -4.32 0.74
N PHE A 183 6.97 -3.73 1.93
CA PHE A 183 5.70 -3.19 2.42
C PHE A 183 5.85 -1.71 2.75
N ILE A 184 4.88 -0.91 2.32
CA ILE A 184 4.69 0.48 2.73
C ILE A 184 3.27 0.58 3.25
N ILE A 185 3.12 0.92 4.53
CA ILE A 185 1.85 0.79 5.25
C ILE A 185 1.51 2.10 5.93
N ALA A 186 0.38 2.70 5.55
CA ALA A 186 -0.23 3.78 6.29
C ALA A 186 -1.20 3.19 7.32
N THR A 187 -1.01 3.50 8.58
CA THR A 187 -1.79 2.96 9.70
C THR A 187 -1.91 3.95 10.84
N HIS A 188 -2.98 3.83 11.61
CA HIS A 188 -3.14 4.49 12.91
C HIS A 188 -3.19 3.47 14.06
N SER A 189 -3.05 2.16 13.78
CA SER A 189 -3.07 1.10 14.77
C SER A 189 -1.74 1.00 15.53
N PRO A 190 -1.71 1.29 16.86
CA PRO A 190 -0.50 1.08 17.65
C PRO A 190 -0.04 -0.37 17.65
N LEU A 191 -0.97 -1.31 17.52
CA LEU A 191 -0.70 -2.74 17.53
C LEU A 191 0.12 -3.15 16.29
N ILE A 192 -0.21 -2.60 15.12
CA ILE A 192 0.54 -2.86 13.88
C ILE A 192 1.97 -2.33 13.98
N VAL A 193 2.16 -1.17 14.57
CA VAL A 193 3.48 -0.53 14.65
C VAL A 193 4.41 -1.20 15.66
N GLN A 194 3.86 -1.71 16.79
CA GLN A 194 4.67 -2.25 17.89
C GLN A 194 5.12 -3.69 17.68
N GLU A 195 4.34 -4.50 16.98
CA GLU A 195 4.54 -5.94 16.94
C GLU A 195 5.43 -6.42 15.76
N ILE A 196 5.73 -5.58 14.79
CA ILE A 196 6.69 -5.97 13.74
C ILE A 196 8.12 -5.88 14.28
N PRO A 197 8.94 -6.94 14.10
CA PRO A 197 10.32 -6.94 14.56
C PRO A 197 11.10 -5.76 13.97
N LYS A 198 11.73 -4.94 14.82
CA LYS A 198 12.48 -3.72 14.43
C LYS A 198 13.52 -3.92 13.33
N LYS A 199 14.02 -5.13 13.13
CA LYS A 199 14.98 -5.46 12.06
C LYS A 199 14.37 -5.40 10.64
N TYR A 200 13.05 -5.28 10.51
CA TYR A 200 12.35 -5.15 9.23
C TYR A 200 11.76 -3.76 9.01
N VAL A 201 11.72 -2.92 10.03
CA VAL A 201 11.18 -1.55 10.02
C VAL A 201 12.29 -0.52 9.86
#